data_369239f616bf51fc649d8527859810cb
#
_entry.id   369239f616bf51fc649d8527859810cb
#
_cell.length_a   1.000
_cell.length_b   1.000
_cell.length_c   1.000
_cell.angle_alpha   90.00
_cell.angle_beta   90.00
_cell.angle_gamma   90.00
#
_symmetry.space_group_name_H-M   'P 1'
#
loop_
_entity.id
_entity.type
_entity.pdbx_description
1 polymer ?
#
loop_
_entity_poly.entity_id
_entity_poly.type
_entity_poly.pdbx_seq_one_letter_code
_entity_poly.pdbx_strand_id
1 'polypeptide(L)'
;MKKFLALLLALMMVLSLCACGSKPAAEAPAAEAPAADAPAAEADPADDFYLEIKFSNVFQPTEWNYKASEKLAQMITEKTEGHISVTYYGQNELDCYGDSVTRAVNGENWMGLEEPSLFADYAGDAAMVIAPMLYSSNAEYNYVMDSDFVANLIDELAAQGIHVLDTHYSFGFRSVVTNLNVTKPEDLNGHVLRATSSALFAKTLECLGATPSPMSFTECLSAISSGVVEGFEGSVSTLAGAGNPYELVKNVASTNHLIATRWLFISEDCWQTIPEKYQQIIEECAYECGMWEQTMCEEDEATQIEFLKTQGVTWNDVDLDAFSAACEPVIDWIVEEYGSSYEAYDQLTALVAEFRANNG
;
A
#
# COMPACT_ATOMS: atom_id res chain seq x y z
N MET A 1 -55.50 -5.09 13.54
CA MET A 1 -56.12 -6.35 13.98
C MET A 1 -54.99 -7.23 14.49
N LYS A 2 -54.88 -7.28 15.79
CA LYS A 2 -55.09 -8.42 16.68
C LYS A 2 -54.10 -9.56 16.33
N LYS A 3 -53.01 -9.77 17.16
CA LYS A 3 -53.00 -10.58 18.37
C LYS A 3 -53.03 -12.08 18.05
N PHE A 4 -52.10 -12.79 18.64
CA PHE A 4 -52.11 -14.06 19.35
C PHE A 4 -50.87 -14.87 19.04
N LEU A 5 -50.12 -15.56 19.86
CA LEU A 5 -50.19 -15.83 21.30
C LEU A 5 -48.94 -16.62 21.65
N ALA A 6 -48.26 -16.27 22.57
CA ALA A 6 -47.52 -16.80 23.65
C ALA A 6 -47.91 -18.20 24.13
N LEU A 7 -46.94 -18.83 24.76
CA LEU A 7 -47.02 -19.90 25.74
C LEU A 7 -46.97 -21.37 25.25
N LEU A 8 -45.89 -22.04 25.59
CA LEU A 8 -45.99 -23.24 26.46
C LEU A 8 -44.64 -23.51 27.13
N LEU A 9 -44.65 -23.17 28.39
CA LEU A 9 -43.72 -23.57 29.45
C LEU A 9 -44.21 -24.91 30.05
N ALA A 10 -43.32 -25.56 30.71
CA ALA A 10 -43.47 -26.49 31.83
C ALA A 10 -43.34 -27.99 31.53
N LEU A 11 -42.30 -28.54 32.05
CA LEU A 11 -42.25 -29.32 33.30
C LEU A 11 -42.65 -30.78 33.13
N MET A 12 -41.67 -31.69 33.27
CA MET A 12 -41.89 -32.95 34.00
C MET A 12 -40.59 -33.42 34.65
N MET A 13 -40.46 -33.12 35.94
CA MET A 13 -39.75 -33.96 36.90
C MET A 13 -40.71 -35.12 37.27
N VAL A 14 -40.24 -36.32 37.22
CA VAL A 14 -40.77 -37.42 38.01
C VAL A 14 -39.65 -38.26 38.57
N LEU A 15 -39.53 -38.21 39.88
CA LEU A 15 -38.85 -39.18 40.74
C LEU A 15 -39.57 -40.53 40.68
N SER A 16 -38.80 -41.61 40.71
CA SER A 16 -39.26 -42.85 41.37
C SER A 16 -38.08 -43.56 42.02
N LEU A 17 -38.27 -43.73 43.32
CA LEU A 17 -37.43 -44.46 44.25
C LEU A 17 -37.81 -45.95 44.28
N CYS A 18 -36.81 -46.76 44.68
CA CYS A 18 -36.84 -48.04 45.43
C CYS A 18 -37.22 -49.35 44.73
N ALA A 19 -36.24 -50.25 44.76
CA ALA A 19 -36.44 -51.52 45.43
C ALA A 19 -35.11 -52.26 45.69
N CYS A 20 -34.91 -52.71 46.88
CA CYS A 20 -33.80 -53.49 47.43
C CYS A 20 -33.70 -54.89 46.85
N GLY A 21 -32.51 -55.47 46.73
CA GLY A 21 -32.19 -56.87 46.48
C GLY A 21 -30.73 -57.19 46.78
N SER A 22 -30.54 -58.05 47.78
CA SER A 22 -29.30 -58.40 48.48
C SER A 22 -28.24 -59.17 47.66
N LYS A 23 -26.99 -58.86 48.02
CA LYS A 23 -25.64 -59.47 47.89
C LYS A 23 -25.48 -60.92 47.43
N PRO A 24 -24.31 -61.29 46.77
CA PRO A 24 -23.09 -61.51 47.55
C PRO A 24 -21.81 -60.91 46.94
N ALA A 25 -20.79 -60.88 47.79
CA ALA A 25 -19.48 -60.27 47.60
C ALA A 25 -18.58 -60.99 46.57
N ALA A 26 -17.79 -60.24 45.83
CA ALA A 26 -16.56 -60.68 45.20
C ALA A 26 -15.61 -59.45 45.08
N GLU A 27 -14.40 -59.65 45.51
CA GLU A 27 -13.10 -59.00 45.34
C GLU A 27 -13.05 -57.58 44.80
N ALA A 28 -12.34 -56.75 45.56
CA ALA A 28 -11.93 -55.40 45.17
C ALA A 28 -10.79 -55.43 44.14
N PRO A 29 -10.89 -54.66 43.04
CA PRO A 29 -9.72 -54.24 42.28
C PRO A 29 -9.15 -52.98 42.91
N ALA A 30 -7.82 -52.84 42.76
CA ALA A 30 -6.96 -51.78 43.27
C ALA A 30 -7.47 -50.38 42.90
N ALA A 31 -7.33 -49.47 43.83
CA ALA A 31 -7.54 -48.04 43.64
C ALA A 31 -6.60 -47.53 42.51
N GLU A 32 -7.16 -47.11 41.40
CA GLU A 32 -6.47 -46.18 40.46
C GLU A 32 -6.23 -44.85 41.19
N ALA A 33 -4.96 -44.44 41.22
CA ALA A 33 -4.59 -43.11 41.65
C ALA A 33 -5.25 -42.07 40.76
N PRO A 34 -5.69 -40.91 41.30
CA PRO A 34 -6.21 -39.83 40.47
C PRO A 34 -5.13 -39.42 39.48
N ALA A 35 -5.50 -39.37 38.20
CA ALA A 35 -4.69 -38.78 37.15
C ALA A 35 -4.32 -37.37 37.62
N ALA A 36 -3.01 -37.08 37.66
CA ALA A 36 -2.54 -35.72 37.89
C ALA A 36 -3.16 -34.82 36.80
N ASP A 37 -3.88 -33.82 37.23
CA ASP A 37 -4.30 -32.73 36.34
C ASP A 37 -3.07 -32.24 35.59
N ALA A 38 -3.12 -32.31 34.26
CA ALA A 38 -2.15 -31.64 33.43
C ALA A 38 -2.20 -30.14 33.80
N PRO A 39 -1.08 -29.43 33.95
CA PRO A 39 -1.11 -28.02 34.23
C PRO A 39 -1.97 -27.34 33.15
N ALA A 40 -2.95 -26.57 33.58
CA ALA A 40 -3.68 -25.70 32.67
C ALA A 40 -2.62 -24.86 31.92
N ALA A 41 -2.69 -24.83 30.58
CA ALA A 41 -1.86 -23.94 29.80
C ALA A 41 -2.06 -22.52 30.34
N GLU A 42 -0.98 -21.86 30.72
CA GLU A 42 -1.06 -20.44 31.09
C GLU A 42 -1.64 -19.72 29.88
N ALA A 43 -2.70 -18.92 30.10
CA ALA A 43 -3.29 -18.10 29.07
C ALA A 43 -2.23 -17.16 28.52
N ASP A 44 -2.07 -17.11 27.20
CA ASP A 44 -1.16 -16.18 26.53
C ASP A 44 -1.66 -14.75 26.84
N PRO A 45 -0.83 -13.85 27.42
CA PRO A 45 -1.24 -12.47 27.67
C PRO A 45 -1.76 -11.74 26.42
N ALA A 46 -1.39 -12.20 25.25
CA ALA A 46 -1.89 -11.67 23.98
C ALA A 46 -3.35 -12.05 23.68
N ASP A 47 -3.93 -13.04 24.37
CA ASP A 47 -5.33 -13.43 24.15
C ASP A 47 -6.34 -12.39 24.71
N ASP A 48 -5.89 -11.49 25.59
CA ASP A 48 -6.70 -10.37 26.11
C ASP A 48 -6.39 -9.04 25.37
N PHE A 49 -5.52 -9.05 24.36
CA PHE A 49 -5.16 -7.86 23.59
C PHE A 49 -6.16 -7.60 22.46
N TYR A 50 -6.65 -6.36 22.34
CA TYR A 50 -7.51 -5.90 21.25
C TYR A 50 -7.09 -4.52 20.79
N LEU A 51 -7.01 -4.32 19.48
CA LEU A 51 -6.62 -3.06 18.87
C LEU A 51 -7.46 -2.76 17.63
N GLU A 52 -7.92 -1.51 17.52
CA GLU A 52 -8.55 -0.99 16.31
C GLU A 52 -7.57 -0.09 15.57
N ILE A 53 -7.35 -0.35 14.27
CA ILE A 53 -6.47 0.42 13.40
C ILE A 53 -7.31 1.02 12.28
N LYS A 54 -7.09 2.30 11.99
CA LYS A 54 -7.62 2.94 10.77
C LYS A 54 -6.59 2.83 9.67
N PHE A 55 -7.02 2.36 8.51
CA PHE A 55 -6.21 2.28 7.31
C PHE A 55 -6.78 3.18 6.23
N SER A 56 -5.98 4.11 5.69
CA SER A 56 -6.44 5.07 4.68
C SER A 56 -5.54 5.13 3.47
N ASN A 57 -6.13 5.38 2.31
CA ASN A 57 -5.44 5.78 1.07
C ASN A 57 -6.40 6.46 0.08
N VAL A 58 -5.84 6.93 -1.05
CA VAL A 58 -6.55 7.72 -2.07
C VAL A 58 -7.25 6.89 -3.14
N PHE A 59 -6.99 5.59 -3.22
CA PHE A 59 -7.38 4.74 -4.34
C PHE A 59 -8.89 4.51 -4.44
N GLN A 60 -9.34 4.24 -5.67
CA GLN A 60 -10.73 4.03 -6.03
C GLN A 60 -11.06 2.52 -6.12
N PRO A 61 -12.32 2.09 -5.93
CA PRO A 61 -12.70 0.67 -5.92
C PRO A 61 -12.34 -0.14 -7.19
N THR A 62 -12.09 0.55 -8.30
CA THR A 62 -11.66 -0.09 -9.56
C THR A 62 -10.18 -0.44 -9.58
N GLU A 63 -9.37 0.21 -8.73
CA GLU A 63 -7.91 0.08 -8.69
C GLU A 63 -7.47 -1.11 -7.83
N TRP A 64 -6.38 -1.77 -8.22
CA TRP A 64 -5.87 -2.93 -7.49
C TRP A 64 -5.33 -2.56 -6.12
N ASN A 65 -4.77 -1.37 -5.95
CA ASN A 65 -4.37 -0.83 -4.63
C ASN A 65 -5.55 -0.74 -3.64
N TYR A 66 -6.75 -0.33 -4.11
CA TYR A 66 -7.95 -0.34 -3.27
C TYR A 66 -8.32 -1.76 -2.84
N LYS A 67 -8.40 -2.67 -3.82
CA LYS A 67 -8.78 -4.08 -3.58
C LYS A 67 -7.76 -4.79 -2.66
N ALA A 68 -6.48 -4.49 -2.81
CA ALA A 68 -5.43 -5.03 -1.95
C ALA A 68 -5.53 -4.48 -0.52
N SER A 69 -5.84 -3.20 -0.38
CA SER A 69 -6.05 -2.57 0.94
C SER A 69 -7.26 -3.15 1.67
N GLU A 70 -8.37 -3.33 0.96
CA GLU A 70 -9.58 -3.98 1.51
C GLU A 70 -9.31 -5.44 1.90
N LYS A 71 -8.61 -6.19 1.02
CA LYS A 71 -8.16 -7.57 1.28
C LYS A 71 -7.24 -7.63 2.50
N LEU A 72 -6.25 -6.74 2.61
CA LEU A 72 -5.32 -6.69 3.74
C LEU A 72 -6.05 -6.46 5.06
N ALA A 73 -6.95 -5.46 5.11
CA ALA A 73 -7.73 -5.15 6.31
C ALA A 73 -8.57 -6.36 6.77
N GLN A 74 -9.20 -7.05 5.81
CA GLN A 74 -9.95 -8.27 6.08
C GLN A 74 -9.04 -9.40 6.57
N MET A 75 -7.91 -9.65 5.89
CA MET A 75 -6.98 -10.73 6.24
C MET A 75 -6.40 -10.56 7.63
N ILE A 76 -5.95 -9.36 8.00
CA ILE A 76 -5.42 -9.08 9.34
C ILE A 76 -6.51 -9.37 10.37
N THR A 77 -7.74 -8.86 10.18
CA THR A 77 -8.84 -9.05 11.12
C THR A 77 -9.20 -10.54 11.27
N GLU A 78 -9.26 -11.30 10.17
CA GLU A 78 -9.59 -12.72 10.19
C GLU A 78 -8.47 -13.57 10.79
N LYS A 79 -7.20 -13.38 10.37
CA LYS A 79 -6.06 -14.19 10.85
C LYS A 79 -5.71 -13.92 12.31
N THR A 80 -6.06 -12.73 12.83
CA THR A 80 -5.92 -12.40 14.25
C THR A 80 -7.17 -12.73 15.06
N GLU A 81 -8.17 -13.42 14.49
CA GLU A 81 -9.43 -13.76 15.14
C GLU A 81 -10.18 -12.54 15.74
N GLY A 82 -9.97 -11.35 15.14
CA GLY A 82 -10.57 -10.09 15.59
C GLY A 82 -9.79 -9.39 16.72
N HIS A 83 -8.64 -9.90 17.15
CA HIS A 83 -7.78 -9.23 18.12
C HIS A 83 -7.19 -7.92 17.56
N ILE A 84 -6.88 -7.91 16.26
CA ILE A 84 -6.55 -6.69 15.50
C ILE A 84 -7.67 -6.45 14.49
N SER A 85 -8.42 -5.36 14.67
CA SER A 85 -9.46 -4.92 13.75
C SER A 85 -8.95 -3.78 12.89
N VAL A 86 -8.91 -3.95 11.57
CA VAL A 86 -8.50 -2.91 10.63
C VAL A 86 -9.72 -2.41 9.88
N THR A 87 -10.03 -1.12 10.03
CA THR A 87 -11.09 -0.46 9.26
C THR A 87 -10.47 0.34 8.12
N TYR A 88 -10.77 -0.07 6.89
CA TYR A 88 -10.23 0.56 5.68
C TYR A 88 -11.14 1.69 5.18
N TYR A 89 -10.51 2.80 4.79
CA TYR A 89 -11.08 4.02 4.23
C TYR A 89 -10.36 4.38 2.93
N GLY A 90 -10.95 4.09 1.79
CA GLY A 90 -10.43 4.45 0.48
C GLY A 90 -10.87 5.85 0.03
N GLN A 91 -10.56 6.19 -1.23
CA GLN A 91 -11.13 7.37 -1.92
C GLN A 91 -10.87 8.71 -1.24
N ASN A 92 -9.81 8.81 -0.41
CA ASN A 92 -9.53 10.02 0.37
C ASN A 92 -10.65 10.37 1.37
N GLU A 93 -11.33 9.34 1.92
CA GLU A 93 -12.36 9.55 2.96
C GLU A 93 -11.77 10.04 4.28
N LEU A 94 -10.53 9.66 4.57
CA LEU A 94 -9.70 10.17 5.66
C LEU A 94 -8.41 10.75 5.08
N ASP A 95 -7.52 11.23 5.96
CA ASP A 95 -6.28 11.85 5.56
C ASP A 95 -5.40 10.88 4.75
N CYS A 96 -4.81 11.40 3.68
CA CYS A 96 -3.91 10.72 2.76
C CYS A 96 -2.66 11.58 2.52
N TYR A 97 -1.71 11.06 1.76
CA TYR A 97 -0.45 11.74 1.47
C TYR A 97 0.33 12.08 2.75
N GLY A 98 0.97 13.24 2.82
CA GLY A 98 1.75 13.68 3.98
C GLY A 98 0.95 13.77 5.30
N ASP A 99 -0.35 14.05 5.23
CA ASP A 99 -1.21 14.06 6.42
C ASP A 99 -1.38 12.65 6.99
N SER A 100 -1.45 11.60 6.14
CA SER A 100 -1.46 10.20 6.56
C SER A 100 -0.17 9.83 7.29
N VAL A 101 0.99 10.24 6.75
CA VAL A 101 2.30 10.03 7.39
C VAL A 101 2.36 10.74 8.75
N THR A 102 1.88 11.98 8.81
CA THR A 102 1.84 12.78 10.04
C THR A 102 1.01 12.09 11.14
N ARG A 103 -0.09 11.41 10.81
CA ARG A 103 -0.87 10.65 11.79
C ARG A 103 -0.09 9.50 12.40
N ALA A 104 0.68 8.77 11.58
CA ALA A 104 1.53 7.68 12.07
C ALA A 104 2.61 8.21 13.03
N VAL A 105 3.31 9.27 12.63
CA VAL A 105 4.35 9.92 13.44
C VAL A 105 3.81 10.46 14.77
N ASN A 106 2.55 10.89 14.79
CA ASN A 106 1.87 11.34 16.01
C ASN A 106 1.42 10.18 16.92
N GLY A 107 1.70 8.92 16.58
CA GLY A 107 1.39 7.76 17.42
C GLY A 107 -0.08 7.32 17.36
N GLU A 108 -0.84 7.73 16.33
CA GLU A 108 -2.21 7.25 16.18
C GLU A 108 -2.24 5.77 15.77
N ASN A 109 -3.31 5.04 16.12
CA ASN A 109 -3.55 3.68 15.59
C ASN A 109 -3.88 3.77 14.09
N TRP A 110 -2.86 4.06 13.30
CA TRP A 110 -2.96 4.45 11.91
C TRP A 110 -2.08 3.62 11.01
N MET A 111 -2.65 3.18 9.90
CA MET A 111 -1.98 2.53 8.78
C MET A 111 -2.22 3.35 7.51
N GLY A 112 -1.24 3.46 6.65
CA GLY A 112 -1.32 4.17 5.40
C GLY A 112 -0.63 3.42 4.27
N LEU A 113 -0.95 3.81 3.03
CA LEU A 113 -0.33 3.27 1.81
C LEU A 113 0.05 4.46 0.94
N GLU A 114 1.31 4.92 1.06
CA GLU A 114 1.78 6.17 0.47
C GLU A 114 3.08 5.99 -0.32
N GLU A 115 3.38 6.93 -1.20
CA GLU A 115 4.59 6.87 -2.00
C GLU A 115 5.84 7.30 -1.19
N PRO A 116 7.01 6.70 -1.46
CA PRO A 116 8.18 6.85 -0.59
C PRO A 116 8.65 8.28 -0.36
N SER A 117 8.54 9.20 -1.34
CA SER A 117 9.02 10.57 -1.15
C SER A 117 8.26 11.38 -0.09
N LEU A 118 7.08 10.91 0.33
CA LEU A 118 6.34 11.52 1.44
C LEU A 118 6.96 11.22 2.82
N PHE A 119 7.90 10.28 2.89
CA PHE A 119 8.68 10.00 4.09
C PHE A 119 10.01 10.76 4.12
N ALA A 120 10.35 11.50 3.06
CA ALA A 120 11.65 12.12 2.90
C ALA A 120 11.96 13.22 3.93
N ASP A 121 10.95 13.86 4.52
CA ASP A 121 11.13 14.78 5.63
C ASP A 121 11.63 14.09 6.92
N TYR A 122 11.52 12.76 7.00
CA TYR A 122 11.93 11.93 8.12
C TYR A 122 13.21 11.15 7.83
N ALA A 123 13.39 10.70 6.59
CA ALA A 123 14.60 10.04 6.09
C ALA A 123 14.78 10.41 4.60
N GLY A 124 15.75 11.27 4.30
CA GLY A 124 15.91 11.88 2.98
C GLY A 124 16.07 10.89 1.83
N ASP A 125 16.69 9.73 2.11
CA ASP A 125 16.89 8.66 1.13
C ASP A 125 15.59 8.01 0.66
N ALA A 126 14.47 8.20 1.37
CA ALA A 126 13.14 7.75 0.94
C ALA A 126 12.68 8.41 -0.37
N ALA A 127 13.09 9.65 -0.66
CA ALA A 127 12.89 10.26 -1.97
C ALA A 127 13.84 9.66 -3.03
N MET A 128 15.05 9.30 -2.64
CA MET A 128 16.06 8.80 -3.57
C MET A 128 15.72 7.41 -4.11
N VAL A 129 15.07 6.55 -3.31
CA VAL A 129 14.67 5.20 -3.78
C VAL A 129 13.66 5.21 -4.92
N ILE A 130 12.97 6.33 -5.16
CA ILE A 130 12.10 6.52 -6.32
C ILE A 130 12.58 7.66 -7.21
N ALA A 131 13.88 7.91 -7.24
CA ALA A 131 14.46 8.89 -8.16
C ALA A 131 13.99 8.62 -9.61
N PRO A 132 13.73 9.68 -10.39
CA PRO A 132 13.26 9.49 -11.75
C PRO A 132 14.29 8.74 -12.62
N MET A 133 13.79 7.92 -13.56
CA MET A 133 14.57 7.11 -14.50
C MET A 133 15.44 6.01 -13.86
N LEU A 134 15.28 5.71 -12.57
CA LEU A 134 16.10 4.72 -11.86
C LEU A 134 15.78 3.28 -12.30
N TYR A 135 14.50 2.95 -12.45
CA TYR A 135 14.02 1.60 -12.74
C TYR A 135 13.42 1.48 -14.13
N SER A 136 13.49 0.27 -14.70
CA SER A 136 12.83 -0.11 -15.95
C SER A 136 11.87 -1.31 -15.81
N SER A 137 11.83 -1.95 -14.64
CA SER A 137 10.91 -3.05 -14.34
C SER A 137 10.61 -3.14 -12.84
N ASN A 138 9.49 -3.78 -12.48
CA ASN A 138 9.19 -4.10 -11.09
C ASN A 138 10.23 -5.07 -10.50
N ALA A 139 10.82 -5.94 -11.30
CA ALA A 139 11.88 -6.86 -10.84
C ALA A 139 13.14 -6.10 -10.39
N GLU A 140 13.53 -5.03 -11.08
CA GLU A 140 14.62 -4.14 -10.64
C GLU A 140 14.27 -3.44 -9.34
N TYR A 141 13.05 -2.93 -9.23
CA TYR A 141 12.55 -2.28 -8.04
C TYR A 141 12.54 -3.23 -6.84
N ASN A 142 11.95 -4.42 -6.97
CA ASN A 142 11.88 -5.41 -5.90
C ASN A 142 13.28 -5.84 -5.42
N TYR A 143 14.22 -6.04 -6.35
CA TYR A 143 15.61 -6.35 -5.99
C TYR A 143 16.25 -5.27 -5.11
N VAL A 144 15.96 -4.00 -5.40
CA VAL A 144 16.44 -2.88 -4.57
C VAL A 144 15.70 -2.82 -3.24
N MET A 145 14.36 -3.05 -3.24
CA MET A 145 13.56 -3.06 -1.99
C MET A 145 14.01 -4.15 -1.02
N ASP A 146 14.49 -5.28 -1.52
CA ASP A 146 15.02 -6.40 -0.71
C ASP A 146 16.48 -6.20 -0.25
N SER A 147 17.08 -5.03 -0.50
CA SER A 147 18.49 -4.76 -0.19
C SER A 147 18.73 -4.28 1.24
N ASP A 148 19.97 -4.46 1.72
CA ASP A 148 20.41 -3.89 3.01
C ASP A 148 20.28 -2.36 3.05
N PHE A 149 20.37 -1.67 1.89
CA PHE A 149 20.16 -0.23 1.82
C PHE A 149 18.74 0.16 2.26
N VAL A 150 17.73 -0.51 1.71
CA VAL A 150 16.33 -0.24 2.06
C VAL A 150 15.99 -0.72 3.46
N ALA A 151 16.57 -1.85 3.92
CA ALA A 151 16.40 -2.30 5.30
C ALA A 151 16.90 -1.25 6.31
N ASN A 152 18.09 -0.67 6.08
CA ASN A 152 18.60 0.41 6.92
C ASN A 152 17.73 1.68 6.88
N LEU A 153 17.17 2.01 5.71
CA LEU A 153 16.26 3.14 5.55
C LEU A 153 14.94 2.91 6.32
N ILE A 154 14.42 1.70 6.31
CA ILE A 154 13.24 1.31 7.11
C ILE A 154 13.51 1.45 8.60
N ASP A 155 14.69 1.04 9.08
CA ASP A 155 15.10 1.22 10.48
C ASP A 155 15.19 2.71 10.85
N GLU A 156 15.69 3.55 9.94
CA GLU A 156 15.73 5.01 10.14
C GLU A 156 14.32 5.60 10.24
N LEU A 157 13.40 5.19 9.37
CA LEU A 157 12.00 5.63 9.41
C LEU A 157 11.28 5.18 10.68
N ALA A 158 11.55 3.95 11.15
CA ALA A 158 11.01 3.45 12.42
C ALA A 158 11.46 4.32 13.60
N ALA A 159 12.73 4.75 13.61
CA ALA A 159 13.24 5.68 14.63
C ALA A 159 12.55 7.07 14.59
N GLN A 160 11.86 7.41 13.50
CA GLN A 160 11.07 8.64 13.33
C GLN A 160 9.56 8.42 13.52
N GLY A 161 9.14 7.24 13.94
CA GLY A 161 7.73 6.93 14.22
C GLY A 161 6.96 6.28 13.06
N ILE A 162 7.65 5.85 11.99
CA ILE A 162 7.06 5.27 10.79
C ILE A 162 7.55 3.82 10.65
N HIS A 163 6.71 2.85 10.97
CA HIS A 163 7.00 1.44 10.77
C HIS A 163 6.55 0.99 9.38
N VAL A 164 7.49 0.73 8.48
CA VAL A 164 7.20 0.25 7.12
C VAL A 164 6.98 -1.25 7.18
N LEU A 165 5.80 -1.71 6.74
CA LEU A 165 5.37 -3.11 6.75
C LEU A 165 5.68 -3.82 5.43
N ASP A 166 5.60 -3.10 4.31
CA ASP A 166 5.87 -3.66 2.98
C ASP A 166 6.18 -2.55 1.97
N THR A 167 7.06 -2.84 1.02
CA THR A 167 7.53 -1.93 -0.02
C THR A 167 7.14 -2.36 -1.44
N HIS A 168 6.44 -3.50 -1.62
CA HIS A 168 6.24 -4.17 -2.91
C HIS A 168 4.98 -3.76 -3.68
N TYR A 169 4.16 -2.85 -3.13
CA TYR A 169 3.01 -2.34 -3.89
C TYR A 169 3.49 -1.51 -5.09
N SER A 170 3.19 -1.96 -6.30
CA SER A 170 3.58 -1.28 -7.53
C SER A 170 2.54 -1.47 -8.63
N PHE A 171 2.09 -0.37 -9.22
CA PHE A 171 1.07 -0.34 -10.27
C PHE A 171 1.61 0.23 -11.58
N GLY A 172 2.84 -0.16 -11.93
CA GLY A 172 3.51 0.11 -13.19
C GLY A 172 4.35 1.38 -13.20
N PHE A 173 4.55 1.95 -14.39
CA PHE A 173 5.36 3.14 -14.59
C PHE A 173 4.51 4.34 -14.94
N ARG A 174 4.98 5.51 -14.53
CA ARG A 174 4.29 6.78 -14.74
C ARG A 174 4.81 7.45 -16.00
N SER A 175 3.87 7.88 -16.81
CA SER A 175 4.12 8.61 -18.05
C SER A 175 3.33 9.92 -18.08
N VAL A 176 3.70 10.83 -18.96
CA VAL A 176 2.94 12.07 -19.20
C VAL A 176 1.70 11.74 -20.03
N VAL A 177 0.53 12.14 -19.52
CA VAL A 177 -0.79 11.89 -20.15
C VAL A 177 -1.47 13.23 -20.42
N THR A 178 -1.73 13.54 -21.68
CA THR A 178 -2.25 14.84 -22.12
C THR A 178 -2.95 14.73 -23.48
N ASN A 179 -3.40 15.84 -24.05
CA ASN A 179 -3.85 15.93 -25.44
C ASN A 179 -2.79 16.51 -26.40
N LEU A 180 -1.62 16.85 -25.86
CA LEU A 180 -0.47 17.32 -26.64
C LEU A 180 0.23 16.17 -27.35
N ASN A 181 0.91 16.46 -28.45
CA ASN A 181 1.82 15.51 -29.08
C ASN A 181 3.22 15.69 -28.48
N VAL A 182 3.46 15.05 -27.34
CA VAL A 182 4.73 15.13 -26.62
C VAL A 182 5.68 14.05 -27.10
N THR A 183 6.87 14.44 -27.56
CA THR A 183 7.95 13.55 -28.03
C THR A 183 9.29 13.87 -27.36
N LYS A 184 9.45 15.05 -26.80
CA LYS A 184 10.64 15.52 -26.10
C LYS A 184 10.26 16.52 -25.01
N PRO A 185 11.13 16.81 -24.04
CA PRO A 185 10.84 17.70 -22.91
C PRO A 185 10.34 19.09 -23.32
N GLU A 186 10.91 19.69 -24.38
CA GLU A 186 10.54 21.03 -24.81
C GLU A 186 9.08 21.14 -25.28
N ASP A 187 8.45 20.01 -25.67
CA ASP A 187 7.03 19.97 -26.06
C ASP A 187 6.10 20.23 -24.86
N LEU A 188 6.60 20.20 -23.64
CA LEU A 188 5.89 20.50 -22.39
C LEU A 188 6.02 21.95 -21.93
N ASN A 189 6.89 22.75 -22.56
CA ASN A 189 7.14 24.13 -22.17
C ASN A 189 5.88 25.00 -22.28
N GLY A 190 5.51 25.62 -21.16
CA GLY A 190 4.33 26.50 -21.07
C GLY A 190 3.00 25.77 -20.83
N HIS A 191 3.03 24.44 -20.70
CA HIS A 191 1.86 23.63 -20.40
C HIS A 191 1.76 23.31 -18.91
N VAL A 192 0.55 23.33 -18.37
CA VAL A 192 0.27 23.07 -16.95
C VAL A 192 -0.23 21.63 -16.82
N LEU A 193 0.49 20.81 -16.07
CA LEU A 193 0.10 19.43 -15.80
C LEU A 193 -0.12 19.20 -14.30
N ARG A 194 -1.08 18.36 -13.97
CA ARG A 194 -1.27 17.94 -12.59
C ARG A 194 -0.08 17.05 -12.13
N ALA A 195 0.47 17.38 -10.98
CA ALA A 195 1.31 16.49 -10.19
C ALA A 195 0.52 15.90 -9.02
N THR A 196 1.02 14.82 -8.40
CA THR A 196 0.53 14.39 -7.08
C THR A 196 0.84 15.47 -6.04
N SER A 197 0.32 15.32 -4.82
CA SER A 197 0.64 16.23 -3.70
C SER A 197 2.03 15.98 -3.11
N SER A 198 2.99 15.54 -3.92
CA SER A 198 4.38 15.29 -3.58
C SER A 198 5.28 16.30 -4.29
N ALA A 199 6.22 16.86 -3.55
CA ALA A 199 7.19 17.82 -4.09
C ALA A 199 8.13 17.17 -5.12
N LEU A 200 8.52 15.89 -4.93
CA LEU A 200 9.35 15.16 -5.89
C LEU A 200 8.68 15.05 -7.27
N PHE A 201 7.39 14.71 -7.30
CA PHE A 201 6.64 14.57 -8.57
C PHE A 201 6.45 15.93 -9.23
N ALA A 202 6.19 16.97 -8.45
CA ALA A 202 6.14 18.34 -8.97
C ALA A 202 7.49 18.76 -9.56
N LYS A 203 8.59 18.52 -8.84
CA LYS A 203 9.94 18.82 -9.31
C LYS A 203 10.31 18.03 -10.56
N THR A 204 9.94 16.75 -10.63
CA THR A 204 10.15 15.93 -11.82
C THR A 204 9.45 16.53 -13.02
N LEU A 205 8.14 16.86 -12.92
CA LEU A 205 7.41 17.52 -14.01
C LEU A 205 7.99 18.87 -14.41
N GLU A 206 8.48 19.66 -13.46
CA GLU A 206 9.18 20.91 -13.74
C GLU A 206 10.43 20.67 -14.59
N CYS A 207 11.25 19.69 -14.21
CA CYS A 207 12.45 19.33 -14.95
C CYS A 207 12.13 18.77 -16.35
N LEU A 208 11.00 18.07 -16.51
CA LEU A 208 10.50 17.62 -17.80
C LEU A 208 9.95 18.77 -18.68
N GLY A 209 9.90 20.00 -18.17
CA GLY A 209 9.51 21.20 -18.92
C GLY A 209 8.08 21.69 -18.68
N ALA A 210 7.26 20.94 -17.96
CA ALA A 210 5.88 21.35 -17.63
C ALA A 210 5.84 22.31 -16.42
N THR A 211 4.72 23.03 -16.28
CA THR A 211 4.40 23.74 -15.04
C THR A 211 3.57 22.79 -14.16
N PRO A 212 4.09 22.32 -13.02
CA PRO A 212 3.33 21.41 -12.16
C PRO A 212 2.21 22.14 -11.41
N SER A 213 1.07 21.46 -11.23
CA SER A 213 -0.04 21.88 -10.40
C SER A 213 -0.38 20.76 -9.41
N PRO A 214 0.20 20.77 -8.19
CA PRO A 214 -0.04 19.73 -7.20
C PRO A 214 -1.50 19.71 -6.73
N MET A 215 -2.14 18.55 -6.81
CA MET A 215 -3.49 18.31 -6.29
C MET A 215 -3.78 16.82 -6.18
N SER A 216 -4.81 16.46 -5.41
CA SER A 216 -5.30 15.08 -5.34
C SER A 216 -5.82 14.63 -6.72
N PHE A 217 -5.85 13.30 -6.96
CA PHE A 217 -6.37 12.80 -8.24
C PHE A 217 -7.89 13.01 -8.37
N THR A 218 -8.62 13.05 -7.25
CA THR A 218 -10.06 13.34 -7.24
C THR A 218 -10.39 14.73 -7.77
N GLU A 219 -9.48 15.70 -7.60
CA GLU A 219 -9.62 17.07 -8.11
C GLU A 219 -9.16 17.20 -9.57
N CYS A 220 -8.24 16.33 -10.00
CA CYS A 220 -7.57 16.41 -11.31
C CYS A 220 -8.56 16.41 -12.48
N LEU A 221 -9.55 15.50 -12.48
CA LEU A 221 -10.51 15.38 -13.58
C LEU A 221 -11.35 16.66 -13.79
N SER A 222 -11.74 17.31 -12.69
CA SER A 222 -12.43 18.60 -12.73
C SER A 222 -11.51 19.70 -13.26
N ALA A 223 -10.24 19.69 -12.84
CA ALA A 223 -9.22 20.65 -13.29
C ALA A 223 -8.92 20.50 -14.79
N ILE A 224 -8.85 19.27 -15.32
CA ILE A 224 -8.71 19.03 -16.78
C ILE A 224 -9.97 19.55 -17.52
N SER A 225 -11.16 19.16 -17.04
CA SER A 225 -12.43 19.55 -17.68
C SER A 225 -12.64 21.07 -17.73
N SER A 226 -12.12 21.80 -16.74
CA SER A 226 -12.19 23.28 -16.69
C SER A 226 -11.00 23.96 -17.37
N GLY A 227 -10.01 23.23 -17.86
CA GLY A 227 -8.83 23.77 -18.51
C GLY A 227 -7.82 24.42 -17.55
N VAL A 228 -7.89 24.10 -16.24
CA VAL A 228 -6.89 24.54 -15.25
C VAL A 228 -5.56 23.78 -15.44
N VAL A 229 -5.65 22.49 -15.79
CA VAL A 229 -4.51 21.67 -16.20
C VAL A 229 -4.83 20.99 -17.53
N GLU A 230 -3.79 20.67 -18.32
CA GLU A 230 -3.91 20.08 -19.66
C GLU A 230 -3.68 18.57 -19.69
N GLY A 231 -3.46 17.98 -18.53
CA GLY A 231 -3.20 16.56 -18.34
C GLY A 231 -2.59 16.27 -16.98
N PHE A 232 -1.99 15.12 -16.86
CA PHE A 232 -1.35 14.64 -15.62
C PHE A 232 -0.17 13.72 -15.94
N GLU A 233 0.63 13.38 -14.94
CA GLU A 233 1.53 12.24 -14.97
C GLU A 233 0.91 11.09 -14.18
N GLY A 234 1.00 9.86 -14.71
CA GLY A 234 0.38 8.70 -14.08
C GLY A 234 0.62 7.41 -14.85
N SER A 235 0.22 6.29 -14.23
CA SER A 235 0.32 4.96 -14.82
C SER A 235 -0.85 4.65 -15.76
N VAL A 236 -0.74 3.54 -16.49
CA VAL A 236 -1.82 3.00 -17.34
C VAL A 236 -3.07 2.75 -16.51
N SER A 237 -2.93 2.17 -15.30
CA SER A 237 -4.06 1.89 -14.42
C SER A 237 -4.76 3.17 -13.94
N THR A 238 -4.00 4.24 -13.71
CA THR A 238 -4.58 5.57 -13.40
C THR A 238 -5.41 6.11 -14.57
N LEU A 239 -4.90 5.98 -15.80
CA LEU A 239 -5.62 6.45 -17.00
C LEU A 239 -6.88 5.61 -17.30
N ALA A 240 -6.83 4.31 -17.04
CA ALA A 240 -7.97 3.40 -17.19
C ALA A 240 -8.96 3.43 -16.01
N GLY A 241 -8.60 4.15 -14.94
CA GLY A 241 -9.28 4.11 -13.64
C GLY A 241 -10.61 4.84 -13.57
N ALA A 242 -11.08 5.04 -12.34
CA ALA A 242 -12.37 5.64 -12.05
C ALA A 242 -12.50 7.07 -12.57
N GLY A 243 -13.68 7.44 -13.02
CA GLY A 243 -13.97 8.74 -13.62
C GLY A 243 -13.55 8.86 -15.08
N ASN A 244 -13.07 7.77 -15.69
CA ASN A 244 -12.72 7.67 -17.12
C ASN A 244 -11.77 8.78 -17.59
N PRO A 245 -10.58 8.95 -16.99
CA PRO A 245 -9.63 10.01 -17.37
C PRO A 245 -9.33 10.02 -18.88
N TYR A 246 -9.35 8.84 -19.51
CA TYR A 246 -9.16 8.66 -20.94
C TYR A 246 -10.24 9.35 -21.82
N GLU A 247 -11.35 9.77 -21.27
CA GLU A 247 -12.33 10.58 -22.02
C GLU A 247 -11.87 12.04 -22.17
N LEU A 248 -11.03 12.52 -21.24
CA LEU A 248 -10.53 13.88 -21.18
C LEU A 248 -9.18 14.07 -21.88
N VAL A 249 -8.28 13.07 -21.75
CA VAL A 249 -6.92 13.08 -22.31
C VAL A 249 -6.64 11.80 -23.09
N LYS A 250 -5.98 11.92 -24.25
CA LYS A 250 -5.91 10.84 -25.25
C LYS A 250 -4.49 10.43 -25.63
N ASN A 251 -3.47 11.18 -25.25
CA ASN A 251 -2.10 10.85 -25.65
C ASN A 251 -1.27 10.52 -24.41
N VAL A 252 -0.61 9.37 -24.46
CA VAL A 252 0.41 8.93 -23.51
C VAL A 252 1.77 9.14 -24.16
N ALA A 253 2.57 10.05 -23.62
CA ALA A 253 3.98 10.11 -23.94
C ALA A 253 4.71 9.09 -23.06
N SER A 254 5.21 8.01 -23.65
CA SER A 254 5.77 6.83 -22.95
C SER A 254 7.11 7.14 -22.28
N THR A 255 7.11 8.11 -21.36
CA THR A 255 8.31 8.55 -20.67
C THR A 255 8.79 7.58 -19.60
N ASN A 256 7.88 6.83 -18.96
CA ASN A 256 8.15 5.89 -17.87
C ASN A 256 9.13 6.47 -16.83
N HIS A 257 8.95 7.77 -16.53
CA HIS A 257 9.93 8.56 -15.79
C HIS A 257 9.99 8.27 -14.29
N LEU A 258 8.95 7.65 -13.73
CA LEU A 258 8.88 7.23 -12.33
C LEU A 258 8.19 5.88 -12.20
N ILE A 259 8.62 5.08 -11.24
CA ILE A 259 7.85 3.92 -10.83
C ILE A 259 6.62 4.37 -10.02
N ALA A 260 5.47 3.76 -10.26
CA ALA A 260 4.26 3.99 -9.50
C ALA A 260 4.21 2.99 -8.34
N THR A 261 4.76 3.35 -7.20
CA THR A 261 4.86 2.49 -6.03
C THR A 261 4.22 3.10 -4.80
N ARG A 262 3.95 2.26 -3.81
CA ARG A 262 3.49 2.63 -2.47
C ARG A 262 4.17 1.76 -1.43
N TRP A 263 4.46 2.38 -0.28
CA TRP A 263 4.89 1.68 0.91
C TRP A 263 3.75 1.61 1.89
N LEU A 264 3.48 0.40 2.35
CA LEU A 264 2.54 0.18 3.44
C LEU A 264 3.24 0.45 4.76
N PHE A 265 2.64 1.27 5.60
CA PHE A 265 3.22 1.63 6.88
C PHE A 265 2.16 1.72 7.99
N ILE A 266 2.62 1.64 9.22
CA ILE A 266 1.84 1.84 10.44
C ILE A 266 2.61 2.78 11.37
N SER A 267 1.94 3.42 12.32
CA SER A 267 2.61 4.14 13.40
C SER A 267 3.53 3.22 14.17
N GLU A 268 4.79 3.61 14.37
CA GLU A 268 5.74 2.85 15.18
C GLU A 268 5.27 2.73 16.63
N ASP A 269 4.74 3.79 17.22
CA ASP A 269 4.17 3.76 18.57
C ASP A 269 3.02 2.75 18.69
N CYS A 270 2.16 2.68 17.67
CA CYS A 270 1.09 1.68 17.58
C CYS A 270 1.68 0.27 17.44
N TRP A 271 2.66 0.08 16.54
CA TRP A 271 3.32 -1.19 16.29
C TRP A 271 3.94 -1.80 17.53
N GLN A 272 4.64 -1.00 18.33
CA GLN A 272 5.28 -1.45 19.56
C GLN A 272 4.30 -1.90 20.64
N THR A 273 3.02 -1.58 20.54
CA THR A 273 1.99 -2.09 21.46
C THR A 273 1.49 -3.48 21.07
N ILE A 274 1.68 -3.89 19.82
CA ILE A 274 1.13 -5.13 19.26
C ILE A 274 1.97 -6.32 19.72
N PRO A 275 1.36 -7.39 20.30
CA PRO A 275 2.08 -8.61 20.62
C PRO A 275 2.76 -9.24 19.41
N GLU A 276 3.97 -9.78 19.59
CA GLU A 276 4.82 -10.36 18.53
C GLU A 276 4.07 -11.36 17.63
N LYS A 277 3.21 -12.22 18.20
CA LYS A 277 2.42 -13.17 17.41
C LYS A 277 1.49 -12.49 16.41
N TYR A 278 0.99 -11.30 16.72
CA TYR A 278 0.13 -10.52 15.80
C TYR A 278 0.95 -9.69 14.84
N GLN A 279 2.13 -9.20 15.26
CA GLN A 279 3.08 -8.52 14.38
C GLN A 279 3.45 -9.45 13.20
N GLN A 280 3.84 -10.68 13.47
CA GLN A 280 4.17 -11.67 12.44
C GLN A 280 3.01 -11.90 11.46
N ILE A 281 1.77 -12.00 11.96
CA ILE A 281 0.58 -12.14 11.11
C ILE A 281 0.39 -10.91 10.21
N ILE A 282 0.59 -9.71 10.75
CA ILE A 282 0.44 -8.46 9.99
C ILE A 282 1.49 -8.37 8.89
N GLU A 283 2.77 -8.67 9.19
CA GLU A 283 3.87 -8.68 8.22
C GLU A 283 3.62 -9.70 7.09
N GLU A 284 3.20 -10.94 7.42
CA GLU A 284 2.84 -11.94 6.42
C GLU A 284 1.68 -11.46 5.52
N CYS A 285 0.64 -10.84 6.11
CA CYS A 285 -0.49 -10.30 5.35
C CYS A 285 -0.06 -9.13 4.46
N ALA A 286 0.81 -8.24 4.95
CA ALA A 286 1.31 -7.09 4.23
C ALA A 286 2.07 -7.54 2.97
N TYR A 287 3.06 -8.41 3.12
CA TYR A 287 3.83 -8.96 2.00
C TYR A 287 2.94 -9.73 1.00
N GLU A 288 2.05 -10.63 1.49
CA GLU A 288 1.13 -11.37 0.60
C GLU A 288 0.26 -10.43 -0.23
N CYS A 289 -0.24 -9.35 0.37
CA CYS A 289 -1.09 -8.40 -0.31
C CYS A 289 -0.32 -7.49 -1.28
N GLY A 290 0.90 -7.06 -0.94
CA GLY A 290 1.75 -6.26 -1.82
C GLY A 290 2.13 -7.03 -3.09
N MET A 291 2.63 -8.26 -2.94
CA MET A 291 2.97 -9.12 -4.07
C MET A 291 1.75 -9.49 -4.93
N TRP A 292 0.59 -9.71 -4.28
CA TRP A 292 -0.66 -9.97 -5.02
C TRP A 292 -1.11 -8.74 -5.81
N GLU A 293 -1.05 -7.55 -5.23
CA GLU A 293 -1.39 -6.29 -5.91
C GLU A 293 -0.52 -6.07 -7.13
N GLN A 294 0.80 -6.17 -6.99
CA GLN A 294 1.75 -6.00 -8.07
C GLN A 294 1.48 -6.99 -9.21
N THR A 295 1.25 -8.27 -8.87
CA THR A 295 0.91 -9.31 -9.87
C THR A 295 -0.36 -8.97 -10.62
N MET A 296 -1.41 -8.54 -9.93
CA MET A 296 -2.68 -8.15 -10.56
C MET A 296 -2.54 -6.92 -11.45
N CYS A 297 -1.73 -5.95 -11.05
CA CYS A 297 -1.43 -4.78 -11.88
C CYS A 297 -0.68 -5.17 -13.16
N GLU A 298 0.35 -6.01 -13.07
CA GLU A 298 1.11 -6.48 -14.23
C GLU A 298 0.24 -7.28 -15.21
N GLU A 299 -0.57 -8.23 -14.71
CA GLU A 299 -1.47 -9.04 -15.53
C GLU A 299 -2.55 -8.21 -16.23
N ASP A 300 -3.04 -7.15 -15.57
CA ASP A 300 -4.12 -6.30 -16.09
C ASP A 300 -3.62 -5.19 -17.03
N GLU A 301 -2.36 -4.77 -16.93
CA GLU A 301 -1.82 -3.63 -17.70
C GLU A 301 -2.00 -3.80 -19.20
N ALA A 302 -1.67 -4.97 -19.74
CA ALA A 302 -1.85 -5.24 -21.18
C ALA A 302 -3.31 -5.16 -21.60
N THR A 303 -4.23 -5.63 -20.77
CA THR A 303 -5.69 -5.56 -21.00
C THR A 303 -6.16 -4.11 -20.97
N GLN A 304 -5.68 -3.32 -20.01
CA GLN A 304 -5.99 -1.91 -19.90
C GLN A 304 -5.47 -1.10 -21.09
N ILE A 305 -4.26 -1.39 -21.57
CA ILE A 305 -3.70 -0.77 -22.80
C ILE A 305 -4.59 -1.04 -24.00
N GLU A 306 -4.99 -2.30 -24.23
CA GLU A 306 -5.88 -2.65 -25.36
C GLU A 306 -7.25 -1.97 -25.21
N PHE A 307 -7.83 -1.95 -24.02
CA PHE A 307 -9.06 -1.21 -23.75
C PHE A 307 -8.90 0.28 -24.09
N LEU A 308 -7.86 0.94 -23.59
CA LEU A 308 -7.59 2.36 -23.83
C LEU A 308 -7.41 2.67 -25.32
N LYS A 309 -6.76 1.78 -26.10
CA LYS A 309 -6.67 1.90 -27.56
C LYS A 309 -8.06 1.91 -28.22
N THR A 310 -9.00 1.06 -27.74
CA THR A 310 -10.38 1.06 -28.24
C THR A 310 -11.12 2.34 -27.93
N GLN A 311 -10.70 3.05 -26.87
CA GLN A 311 -11.23 4.38 -26.48
C GLN A 311 -10.55 5.53 -27.22
N GLY A 312 -9.64 5.24 -28.14
CA GLY A 312 -8.91 6.23 -28.95
C GLY A 312 -7.72 6.86 -28.25
N VAL A 313 -7.20 6.24 -27.19
CA VAL A 313 -5.93 6.64 -26.58
C VAL A 313 -4.78 6.18 -27.47
N THR A 314 -3.78 7.06 -27.64
CA THR A 314 -2.57 6.79 -28.40
C THR A 314 -1.33 6.86 -27.53
N TRP A 315 -0.32 6.07 -27.89
CA TRP A 315 1.00 6.10 -27.25
C TRP A 315 1.99 6.75 -28.20
N ASN A 316 2.68 7.78 -27.74
CA ASN A 316 3.73 8.44 -28.49
C ASN A 316 5.09 7.87 -28.09
N ASP A 317 5.90 7.50 -29.08
CA ASP A 317 7.30 7.27 -28.88
C ASP A 317 7.98 8.60 -28.52
N VAL A 318 8.85 8.58 -27.53
CA VAL A 318 9.53 9.78 -27.02
C VAL A 318 11.05 9.61 -27.10
N ASP A 319 11.76 10.72 -27.11
CA ASP A 319 13.21 10.76 -26.95
C ASP A 319 13.55 10.50 -25.46
N LEU A 320 13.69 9.21 -25.11
CA LEU A 320 13.97 8.79 -23.73
C LEU A 320 15.29 9.34 -23.21
N ASP A 321 16.30 9.49 -24.05
CA ASP A 321 17.60 10.05 -23.65
C ASP A 321 17.45 11.53 -23.26
N ALA A 322 16.64 12.29 -24.02
CA ALA A 322 16.34 13.67 -23.69
C ALA A 322 15.53 13.80 -22.39
N PHE A 323 14.54 12.93 -22.17
CA PHE A 323 13.76 12.91 -20.93
C PHE A 323 14.62 12.48 -19.74
N SER A 324 15.51 11.50 -19.90
CA SER A 324 16.46 11.10 -18.86
C SER A 324 17.41 12.24 -18.47
N ALA A 325 18.00 12.90 -19.45
CA ALA A 325 18.86 14.05 -19.20
C ALA A 325 18.10 15.21 -18.51
N ALA A 326 16.83 15.42 -18.86
CA ALA A 326 16.01 16.44 -18.20
C ALA A 326 15.71 16.11 -16.72
N CYS A 327 15.73 14.83 -16.34
CA CYS A 327 15.53 14.40 -14.97
C CYS A 327 16.78 14.49 -14.08
N GLU A 328 17.99 14.55 -14.64
CA GLU A 328 19.24 14.60 -13.84
C GLU A 328 19.22 15.67 -12.72
N PRO A 329 18.74 16.92 -12.93
CA PRO A 329 18.69 17.92 -11.89
C PRO A 329 17.77 17.57 -10.69
N VAL A 330 16.91 16.58 -10.83
CA VAL A 330 16.04 16.11 -9.72
C VAL A 330 16.89 15.47 -8.63
N ILE A 331 17.98 14.80 -8.98
CA ILE A 331 18.90 14.18 -8.02
C ILE A 331 19.53 15.24 -7.13
N ASP A 332 20.08 16.31 -7.76
CA ASP A 332 20.63 17.45 -7.01
C ASP A 332 19.60 18.05 -6.06
N TRP A 333 18.37 18.21 -6.55
CA TRP A 333 17.28 18.75 -5.76
C TRP A 333 16.90 17.83 -4.57
N ILE A 334 16.86 16.50 -4.74
CA ILE A 334 16.60 15.55 -3.62
C ILE A 334 17.68 15.71 -2.53
N VAL A 335 18.96 15.84 -2.96
CA VAL A 335 20.07 16.02 -2.01
C VAL A 335 19.94 17.36 -1.26
N GLU A 336 19.59 18.43 -1.97
CA GLU A 336 19.48 19.78 -1.39
C GLU A 336 18.24 19.92 -0.49
N GLU A 337 17.09 19.38 -0.91
CA GLU A 337 15.80 19.57 -0.23
C GLU A 337 15.65 18.64 0.98
N TYR A 338 16.00 17.36 0.83
CA TYR A 338 15.75 16.34 1.85
C TYR A 338 16.99 15.89 2.61
N GLY A 339 18.17 16.39 2.24
CA GLY A 339 19.41 15.99 2.89
C GLY A 339 19.87 14.55 2.58
N SER A 340 19.35 13.96 1.51
CA SER A 340 19.88 12.72 0.94
C SER A 340 21.31 12.92 0.43
N SER A 341 21.93 11.89 -0.12
CA SER A 341 23.30 11.95 -0.58
C SER A 341 23.48 11.39 -2.01
N TYR A 342 24.50 11.88 -2.72
CA TYR A 342 24.91 11.25 -3.97
C TYR A 342 25.40 9.82 -3.78
N GLU A 343 25.96 9.49 -2.59
CA GLU A 343 26.34 8.11 -2.25
C GLU A 343 25.14 7.19 -2.21
N ALA A 344 23.99 7.64 -1.69
CA ALA A 344 22.73 6.89 -1.73
C ALA A 344 22.30 6.62 -3.17
N TYR A 345 22.35 7.64 -4.05
CA TYR A 345 22.03 7.47 -5.46
C TYR A 345 22.98 6.49 -6.16
N ASP A 346 24.30 6.59 -5.89
CA ASP A 346 25.32 5.69 -6.44
C ASP A 346 25.09 4.23 -5.98
N GLN A 347 24.70 4.02 -4.71
CA GLN A 347 24.36 2.68 -4.19
C GLN A 347 23.12 2.11 -4.87
N LEU A 348 22.06 2.88 -5.01
CA LEU A 348 20.83 2.46 -5.69
C LEU A 348 21.07 2.11 -7.16
N THR A 349 21.81 2.96 -7.88
CA THR A 349 22.17 2.69 -9.28
C THR A 349 23.07 1.47 -9.43
N ALA A 350 23.98 1.23 -8.47
CA ALA A 350 24.82 0.04 -8.44
C ALA A 350 23.99 -1.25 -8.23
N LEU A 351 23.00 -1.24 -7.33
CA LEU A 351 22.07 -2.35 -7.12
C LEU A 351 21.27 -2.67 -8.38
N VAL A 352 20.73 -1.65 -9.05
CA VAL A 352 20.03 -1.83 -10.33
C VAL A 352 20.96 -2.39 -11.41
N ALA A 353 22.21 -1.89 -11.49
CA ALA A 353 23.20 -2.41 -12.43
C ALA A 353 23.58 -3.86 -12.13
N GLU A 354 23.71 -4.24 -10.85
CA GLU A 354 23.96 -5.61 -10.43
C GLU A 354 22.81 -6.54 -10.85
N PHE A 355 21.58 -6.14 -10.59
CA PHE A 355 20.40 -6.90 -11.06
C PHE A 355 20.43 -7.14 -12.56
N ARG A 356 20.67 -6.10 -13.36
CA ARG A 356 20.76 -6.17 -14.82
C ARG A 356 21.88 -7.09 -15.29
N ALA A 357 23.03 -7.06 -14.62
CA ALA A 357 24.16 -7.92 -14.96
C ALA A 357 23.90 -9.41 -14.68
N ASN A 358 23.05 -9.71 -13.67
CA ASN A 358 22.74 -11.09 -13.25
C ASN A 358 21.55 -11.69 -13.99
N ASN A 359 20.68 -10.87 -14.62
CA ASN A 359 19.41 -11.31 -15.20
C ASN A 359 19.23 -10.91 -16.68
N GLY A 360 20.25 -10.25 -17.28
CA GLY A 360 20.22 -9.77 -18.68
C GLY A 360 20.88 -10.71 -19.70
#